data_87989cd2126a148d7d10913a91c86e25
#
_entry.id   87989cd2126a148d7d10913a91c86e25
#
_cell.length_a   1.000
_cell.length_b   1.000
_cell.length_c   1.000
_cell.angle_alpha   90.00
_cell.angle_beta   90.00
_cell.angle_gamma   90.00
#
_symmetry.space_group_name_H-M   'P 1'
#
loop_
_entity.id
_entity.type
_entity.pdbx_description
1 polymer ?
#
loop_
_entity_poly.entity_id
_entity_poly.type
_entity_poly.pdbx_seq_one_letter_code
_entity_poly.pdbx_strand_id
1 'polypeptide(L)'
;MTESFHFENRRSLDLICMGRVAVDLYAEQVHSPLEDAQSFRKYLGGCAGNTAVGTARLGLKSAMFSCIGADDMGVYLRNVLTNEGVDTSLLRNTPEHLTALVLLGVSPPDRFPLIFYRENCADMQILPSDANPEIFKNAKALLITGTGLSTPSMRKATRQAVKVAKESGCAVILDIDYRPVLWGLTDAGDGETRFVASKTVTQELQPFLAELDLIVGTEEEILIAGSESYETETLESCLAAIRKQSSATVVLKRGAEGCEVFSPESSTPISARSFPIEVLNILGAGDAFMSGFLRGWLRNENLETCALYGNACGALVVTRHGCSPASPSFEEIEYFISNFDNFSNLAQHPHQTFWTKMNQLHLRTELRQPQNPELPVRAELLILAFDHRIQFEDSCRENDLPLDLISKFKEQVFKGFQKVHEADKNKGLAILIDPEYGQTILNNSADADYVIGVPIEKAGAFPLSWLKYGSLYQQLLERPVGWFVKVLWYFHTQMNPEEKQVQRSQLRN
;
A
#
# COMPACT_ATOMS: atom_id res chain seq x y z
N MET A 1 31.07 -25.22 0.39
CA MET A 1 30.16 -24.70 1.44
C MET A 1 29.94 -23.23 1.10
N THR A 2 28.87 -22.93 0.41
CA THR A 2 28.39 -21.58 0.20
C THR A 2 27.78 -21.14 1.52
N GLU A 3 28.46 -20.24 2.26
CA GLU A 3 27.90 -19.67 3.49
C GLU A 3 26.55 -19.02 3.14
N SER A 4 25.51 -19.36 3.88
CA SER A 4 24.24 -18.65 3.82
C SER A 4 24.50 -17.17 4.02
N PHE A 5 23.95 -16.34 3.16
CA PHE A 5 24.18 -14.89 3.20
C PHE A 5 23.80 -14.37 4.58
N HIS A 6 24.77 -13.94 5.36
CA HIS A 6 24.54 -13.38 6.68
C HIS A 6 24.76 -11.87 6.66
N PHE A 7 23.68 -11.10 6.89
CA PHE A 7 23.73 -9.65 6.86
C PHE A 7 24.25 -9.07 8.18
N GLU A 8 25.36 -8.35 8.10
CA GLU A 8 25.88 -7.60 9.25
C GLU A 8 25.00 -6.38 9.57
N ASN A 9 24.77 -6.12 10.85
CA ASN A 9 23.98 -4.97 11.31
C ASN A 9 24.69 -3.60 11.20
N ARG A 10 25.87 -3.56 10.59
CA ARG A 10 26.70 -2.35 10.54
C ARG A 10 26.32 -1.38 9.41
N ARG A 11 25.55 -1.84 8.39
CA ARG A 11 25.17 -1.02 7.24
C ARG A 11 23.95 -0.15 7.59
N SER A 12 23.99 1.12 7.20
CA SER A 12 22.96 2.10 7.54
C SER A 12 21.66 1.94 6.73
N LEU A 13 21.75 1.35 5.54
CA LEU A 13 20.62 0.98 4.69
C LEU A 13 20.44 -0.55 4.66
N ASP A 14 19.20 -1.00 4.72
CA ASP A 14 18.90 -2.42 4.52
C ASP A 14 18.75 -2.73 3.03
N LEU A 15 18.09 -1.84 2.25
CA LEU A 15 17.72 -2.13 0.87
C LEU A 15 17.78 -0.87 -0.02
N ILE A 16 18.34 -1.03 -1.23
CA ILE A 16 18.18 -0.08 -2.34
C ILE A 16 17.19 -0.72 -3.33
N CYS A 17 16.05 -0.07 -3.60
CA CYS A 17 15.07 -0.49 -4.60
C CYS A 17 15.31 0.26 -5.90
N MET A 18 15.85 -0.41 -6.92
CA MET A 18 16.10 0.19 -8.23
C MET A 18 15.01 -0.18 -9.22
N GLY A 19 14.44 0.82 -9.87
CA GLY A 19 13.51 0.58 -10.97
C GLY A 19 12.34 1.54 -11.00
N ARG A 20 11.18 1.01 -11.37
CA ARG A 20 9.97 1.74 -11.67
C ARG A 20 9.37 2.43 -10.45
N VAL A 21 9.06 3.73 -10.62
CA VAL A 21 8.21 4.52 -9.72
C VAL A 21 7.27 5.38 -10.57
N ALA A 22 5.98 5.30 -10.29
CA ALA A 22 4.94 5.94 -11.09
C ALA A 22 3.81 6.45 -10.22
N VAL A 23 2.95 7.30 -10.77
CA VAL A 23 1.66 7.61 -10.16
C VAL A 23 0.62 6.65 -10.72
N ASP A 24 0.02 5.87 -9.84
CA ASP A 24 -1.10 5.01 -10.15
C ASP A 24 -2.42 5.75 -9.91
N LEU A 25 -3.26 5.83 -10.93
CA LEU A 25 -4.59 6.44 -10.90
C LEU A 25 -5.63 5.31 -10.89
N TYR A 26 -6.12 4.99 -9.70
CA TYR A 26 -7.14 3.97 -9.48
C TYR A 26 -8.53 4.54 -9.67
N ALA A 27 -9.34 3.92 -10.53
CA ALA A 27 -10.75 4.24 -10.63
C ALA A 27 -11.46 4.04 -9.28
N GLU A 28 -12.20 5.04 -8.83
CA GLU A 28 -12.95 4.97 -7.57
C GLU A 28 -14.25 4.17 -7.71
N GLN A 29 -14.76 4.02 -8.94
CA GLN A 29 -15.94 3.22 -9.27
C GLN A 29 -15.55 1.74 -9.43
N VAL A 30 -15.52 1.00 -8.31
CA VAL A 30 -15.28 -0.46 -8.29
C VAL A 30 -16.40 -1.16 -9.06
N HIS A 31 -16.06 -2.18 -9.86
CA HIS A 31 -16.94 -2.91 -10.78
C HIS A 31 -17.44 -2.11 -12.00
N SER A 32 -16.93 -0.91 -12.25
CA SER A 32 -17.18 -0.15 -13.47
C SER A 32 -16.10 -0.43 -14.51
N PRO A 33 -16.41 -0.51 -15.80
CA PRO A 33 -15.41 -0.48 -16.86
C PRO A 33 -14.56 0.79 -16.75
N LEU A 34 -13.28 0.70 -17.14
CA LEU A 34 -12.35 1.82 -16.99
C LEU A 34 -12.76 3.05 -17.81
N GLU A 35 -13.37 2.83 -18.98
CA GLU A 35 -13.93 3.87 -19.86
C GLU A 35 -15.09 4.65 -19.23
N ASP A 36 -15.79 4.07 -18.28
CA ASP A 36 -16.91 4.70 -17.57
C ASP A 36 -16.49 5.34 -16.23
N ALA A 37 -15.22 5.22 -15.85
CA ALA A 37 -14.72 5.80 -14.61
C ALA A 37 -14.75 7.33 -14.66
N GLN A 38 -15.43 7.93 -13.68
CA GLN A 38 -15.62 9.39 -13.59
C GLN A 38 -14.59 10.08 -12.70
N SER A 39 -13.97 9.32 -11.78
CA SER A 39 -12.99 9.83 -10.83
C SER A 39 -11.90 8.81 -10.54
N PHE A 40 -10.70 9.33 -10.23
CA PHE A 40 -9.52 8.53 -9.95
C PHE A 40 -8.84 8.98 -8.67
N ARG A 41 -8.43 8.03 -7.86
CA ARG A 41 -7.60 8.28 -6.69
C ARG A 41 -6.14 8.01 -6.99
N LYS A 42 -5.30 8.96 -6.61
CA LYS A 42 -3.87 8.97 -6.90
C LYS A 42 -3.10 8.25 -5.79
N TYR A 43 -2.23 7.30 -6.18
CA TYR A 43 -1.32 6.59 -5.30
C TYR A 43 0.10 6.54 -5.88
N LEU A 44 1.09 6.25 -5.05
CA LEU A 44 2.40 5.82 -5.51
C LEU A 44 2.27 4.38 -6.01
N GLY A 45 2.86 4.09 -7.17
CA GLY A 45 2.93 2.78 -7.79
C GLY A 45 4.30 2.49 -8.39
N GLY A 46 4.37 1.37 -9.11
CA GLY A 46 5.61 0.82 -9.64
C GLY A 46 6.24 -0.18 -8.67
N CYS A 47 6.65 -1.35 -9.18
CA CYS A 47 7.14 -2.48 -8.37
C CYS A 47 8.22 -2.06 -7.36
N ALA A 48 9.29 -1.38 -7.83
CA ALA A 48 10.37 -0.94 -6.94
C ALA A 48 9.90 0.12 -5.92
N GLY A 49 9.01 1.04 -6.33
CA GLY A 49 8.41 2.04 -5.44
C GLY A 49 7.52 1.41 -4.37
N ASN A 50 6.64 0.47 -4.76
CA ASN A 50 5.78 -0.26 -3.83
C ASN A 50 6.60 -1.07 -2.83
N THR A 51 7.66 -1.75 -3.29
CA THR A 51 8.54 -2.53 -2.42
C THR A 51 9.33 -1.63 -1.47
N ALA A 52 9.78 -0.46 -1.91
CA ALA A 52 10.47 0.50 -1.04
C ALA A 52 9.56 0.98 0.11
N VAL A 53 8.30 1.33 -0.20
CA VAL A 53 7.29 1.71 0.80
C VAL A 53 6.95 0.52 1.70
N GLY A 54 6.66 -0.64 1.12
CA GLY A 54 6.28 -1.83 1.89
C GLY A 54 7.36 -2.25 2.89
N THR A 55 8.63 -2.29 2.46
CA THR A 55 9.76 -2.63 3.34
C THR A 55 10.03 -1.57 4.41
N ALA A 56 9.84 -0.28 4.10
CA ALA A 56 9.92 0.80 5.10
C ALA A 56 8.83 0.66 6.18
N ARG A 57 7.58 0.38 5.80
CA ARG A 57 6.48 0.10 6.75
C ARG A 57 6.74 -1.12 7.63
N LEU A 58 7.50 -2.09 7.13
CA LEU A 58 7.94 -3.28 7.88
C LEU A 58 9.21 -3.04 8.73
N GLY A 59 9.69 -1.79 8.80
CA GLY A 59 10.80 -1.39 9.66
C GLY A 59 12.19 -1.61 9.07
N LEU A 60 12.31 -1.77 7.75
CA LEU A 60 13.59 -1.74 7.05
C LEU A 60 13.94 -0.29 6.65
N LYS A 61 15.23 0.00 6.56
CA LYS A 61 15.75 1.26 6.03
C LYS A 61 15.95 1.10 4.53
N SER A 62 14.96 1.59 3.76
CA SER A 62 14.91 1.44 2.31
C SER A 62 15.22 2.75 1.60
N ALA A 63 15.90 2.68 0.45
CA ALA A 63 16.18 3.80 -0.43
C ALA A 63 15.57 3.56 -1.82
N MET A 64 15.02 4.61 -2.44
CA MET A 64 14.50 4.55 -3.81
C MET A 64 15.54 5.02 -4.81
N PHE A 65 15.96 4.13 -5.70
CA PHE A 65 16.89 4.42 -6.80
C PHE A 65 16.12 4.47 -8.13
N SER A 66 15.77 5.69 -8.55
CA SER A 66 14.96 5.93 -9.76
C SER A 66 15.13 7.38 -10.27
N CYS A 67 14.32 7.73 -11.27
CA CYS A 67 14.14 9.10 -11.72
C CYS A 67 12.65 9.47 -11.70
N ILE A 68 12.38 10.75 -11.42
CA ILE A 68 11.06 11.37 -11.50
C ILE A 68 11.13 12.63 -12.36
N GLY A 69 10.01 13.02 -12.95
CA GLY A 69 9.91 14.28 -13.68
C GLY A 69 10.07 15.49 -12.75
N ALA A 70 10.50 16.62 -13.32
CA ALA A 70 10.44 17.91 -12.64
C ALA A 70 9.04 18.52 -12.74
N ASP A 71 8.02 17.71 -12.49
CA ASP A 71 6.60 18.02 -12.54
C ASP A 71 5.91 17.76 -11.18
N ASP A 72 4.63 18.18 -11.05
CA ASP A 72 3.88 18.04 -9.80
C ASP A 72 3.67 16.57 -9.39
N MET A 73 3.65 15.64 -10.35
CA MET A 73 3.54 14.21 -10.06
C MET A 73 4.87 13.66 -9.50
N GLY A 74 6.01 14.16 -9.99
CA GLY A 74 7.32 13.85 -9.42
C GLY A 74 7.49 14.40 -8.00
N VAL A 75 7.03 15.62 -7.74
CA VAL A 75 6.97 16.20 -6.38
C VAL A 75 6.10 15.33 -5.47
N TYR A 76 4.93 14.90 -5.95
CA TYR A 76 4.05 14.02 -5.19
C TYR A 76 4.75 12.70 -4.82
N LEU A 77 5.39 12.02 -5.78
CA LEU A 77 6.09 10.75 -5.52
C LEU A 77 7.20 10.92 -4.48
N ARG A 78 8.01 11.99 -4.60
CA ARG A 78 9.07 12.27 -3.62
C ARG A 78 8.49 12.49 -2.22
N ASN A 79 7.42 13.27 -2.10
CA ASN A 79 6.76 13.53 -0.84
C ASN A 79 6.20 12.25 -0.20
N VAL A 80 5.54 11.39 -0.98
CA VAL A 80 5.04 10.10 -0.48
C VAL A 80 6.19 9.23 0.02
N LEU A 81 7.25 9.05 -0.77
CA LEU A 81 8.40 8.24 -0.38
C LEU A 81 9.06 8.78 0.91
N THR A 82 9.26 10.10 0.99
CA THR A 82 9.84 10.73 2.19
C THR A 82 8.95 10.55 3.41
N ASN A 83 7.63 10.71 3.24
CA ASN A 83 6.65 10.54 4.32
C ASN A 83 6.60 9.09 4.83
N GLU A 84 6.81 8.11 3.94
CA GLU A 84 6.91 6.69 4.30
C GLU A 84 8.28 6.32 4.90
N GLY A 85 9.19 7.28 5.04
CA GLY A 85 10.52 7.05 5.61
C GLY A 85 11.52 6.40 4.64
N VAL A 86 11.22 6.43 3.34
CA VAL A 86 12.14 5.95 2.29
C VAL A 86 13.19 7.02 1.98
N ASP A 87 14.46 6.64 1.95
CA ASP A 87 15.54 7.54 1.54
C ASP A 87 15.42 7.86 0.03
N THR A 88 15.30 9.14 -0.28
CA THR A 88 15.16 9.67 -1.65
C THR A 88 16.45 10.27 -2.20
N SER A 89 17.61 10.03 -1.58
CA SER A 89 18.91 10.56 -2.03
C SER A 89 19.35 10.04 -3.40
N LEU A 90 18.90 8.83 -3.79
CA LEU A 90 19.10 8.23 -5.10
C LEU A 90 17.93 8.48 -6.08
N LEU A 91 16.98 9.34 -5.72
CA LEU A 91 15.84 9.69 -6.58
C LEU A 91 16.14 11.00 -7.32
N ARG A 92 16.56 10.89 -8.58
CA ARG A 92 16.96 12.04 -9.41
C ARG A 92 15.74 12.67 -10.10
N ASN A 93 15.74 14.02 -10.22
CA ASN A 93 14.78 14.73 -11.09
C ASN A 93 15.34 14.84 -12.51
N THR A 94 14.46 14.74 -13.50
CA THR A 94 14.76 15.05 -14.91
C THR A 94 13.72 16.01 -15.46
N PRO A 95 14.14 17.19 -15.99
CA PRO A 95 13.20 18.16 -16.54
C PRO A 95 12.74 17.80 -17.98
N GLU A 96 13.46 16.91 -18.65
CA GLU A 96 13.18 16.54 -20.05
C GLU A 96 12.11 15.44 -20.19
N HIS A 97 11.75 14.77 -19.08
CA HIS A 97 10.85 13.63 -19.10
C HIS A 97 9.78 13.75 -18.02
N LEU A 98 8.54 13.42 -18.37
CA LEU A 98 7.42 13.43 -17.42
C LEU A 98 7.46 12.21 -16.50
N THR A 99 6.89 12.40 -15.32
CA THR A 99 6.63 11.29 -14.38
C THR A 99 5.65 10.29 -14.99
N ALA A 100 5.95 9.00 -14.86
CA ALA A 100 5.12 7.93 -15.38
C ALA A 100 3.75 7.88 -14.70
N LEU A 101 2.70 7.57 -15.48
CA LEU A 101 1.34 7.36 -14.99
C LEU A 101 0.84 5.97 -15.38
N VAL A 102 0.00 5.38 -14.52
CA VAL A 102 -0.74 4.16 -14.83
C VAL A 102 -2.20 4.39 -14.47
N LEU A 103 -3.12 4.07 -15.39
CA LEU A 103 -4.55 4.05 -15.10
C LEU A 103 -4.96 2.62 -14.78
N LEU A 104 -5.76 2.47 -13.71
CA LEU A 104 -6.14 1.17 -13.18
C LEU A 104 -7.64 1.12 -12.89
N GLY A 105 -8.29 0.05 -13.39
CA GLY A 105 -9.65 -0.32 -13.02
C GLY A 105 -9.65 -1.43 -11.97
N VAL A 106 -10.69 -1.48 -11.16
CA VAL A 106 -10.87 -2.50 -10.12
C VAL A 106 -12.24 -3.14 -10.30
N SER A 107 -12.28 -4.30 -10.93
CA SER A 107 -13.49 -5.10 -11.15
C SER A 107 -13.28 -6.54 -10.68
N PRO A 108 -13.29 -6.78 -9.37
CA PRO A 108 -13.16 -8.12 -8.83
C PRO A 108 -14.31 -9.05 -9.34
N PRO A 109 -14.10 -10.37 -9.43
CA PRO A 109 -12.87 -11.06 -9.01
C PRO A 109 -11.78 -11.09 -10.09
N ASP A 110 -12.09 -10.88 -11.37
CA ASP A 110 -11.25 -11.38 -12.47
C ASP A 110 -10.68 -10.28 -13.38
N ARG A 111 -11.17 -9.04 -13.29
CA ARG A 111 -10.79 -7.99 -14.23
C ARG A 111 -10.14 -6.78 -13.54
N PHE A 112 -8.89 -6.51 -13.91
CA PHE A 112 -8.08 -5.40 -13.37
C PHE A 112 -7.35 -4.70 -14.52
N PRO A 113 -8.07 -3.92 -15.37
CA PRO A 113 -7.47 -3.27 -16.50
C PRO A 113 -6.39 -2.27 -16.11
N LEU A 114 -5.28 -2.31 -16.87
CA LEU A 114 -4.09 -1.52 -16.67
C LEU A 114 -3.68 -0.85 -17.96
N ILE A 115 -3.55 0.48 -17.96
CA ILE A 115 -3.02 1.24 -19.09
C ILE A 115 -1.78 2.00 -18.62
N PHE A 116 -0.63 1.69 -19.25
CA PHE A 116 0.65 2.30 -18.89
C PHE A 116 0.95 3.51 -19.78
N TYR A 117 0.86 4.71 -19.25
CA TYR A 117 1.38 5.93 -19.86
C TYR A 117 2.85 6.11 -19.45
N ARG A 118 3.71 5.26 -20.02
CA ARG A 118 5.11 5.14 -19.60
C ARG A 118 6.12 5.22 -20.73
N GLU A 119 5.69 5.67 -21.91
CA GLU A 119 6.60 5.85 -23.02
C GLU A 119 7.57 7.00 -22.75
N ASN A 120 8.87 6.72 -22.77
CA ASN A 120 9.95 7.68 -22.53
C ASN A 120 9.81 8.51 -21.24
N CYS A 121 9.21 7.93 -20.20
CA CYS A 121 9.03 8.61 -18.92
C CYS A 121 10.31 8.68 -18.08
N ALA A 122 10.26 9.51 -17.04
CA ALA A 122 11.38 9.83 -16.17
C ALA A 122 12.02 8.60 -15.52
N ASP A 123 11.22 7.64 -15.05
CA ASP A 123 11.69 6.41 -14.38
C ASP A 123 12.47 5.44 -15.29
N MET A 124 12.46 5.71 -16.61
CA MET A 124 13.27 5.01 -17.61
C MET A 124 14.61 5.72 -17.91
N GLN A 125 14.92 6.80 -17.21
CA GLN A 125 16.10 7.65 -17.44
C GLN A 125 17.18 7.48 -16.36
N ILE A 126 17.22 6.32 -15.68
CA ILE A 126 18.34 6.01 -14.77
C ILE A 126 19.61 5.84 -15.61
N LEU A 127 20.67 6.51 -15.20
CA LEU A 127 21.96 6.48 -15.88
C LEU A 127 22.94 5.55 -15.15
N PRO A 128 23.91 4.94 -15.85
CA PRO A 128 24.97 4.17 -15.21
C PRO A 128 25.76 4.96 -14.15
N SER A 129 25.91 6.28 -14.36
CA SER A 129 26.59 7.20 -13.43
C SER A 129 25.81 7.45 -12.13
N ASP A 130 24.50 7.15 -12.10
CA ASP A 130 23.66 7.35 -10.91
C ASP A 130 23.97 6.30 -9.82
N ALA A 131 24.61 5.18 -10.17
CA ALA A 131 25.04 4.15 -9.22
C ALA A 131 26.26 4.64 -8.41
N ASN A 132 26.00 5.30 -7.28
CA ASN A 132 27.01 5.87 -6.40
C ASN A 132 27.61 4.81 -5.45
N PRO A 133 28.89 4.40 -5.59
CA PRO A 133 29.52 3.38 -4.75
C PRO A 133 29.47 3.66 -3.25
N GLU A 134 29.51 4.92 -2.82
CA GLU A 134 29.48 5.28 -1.40
C GLU A 134 28.14 4.95 -0.74
N ILE A 135 27.02 5.04 -1.49
CA ILE A 135 25.71 4.66 -0.97
C ILE A 135 25.59 3.13 -0.92
N PHE A 136 26.08 2.45 -1.97
CA PHE A 136 26.05 0.98 -2.01
C PHE A 136 26.89 0.34 -0.90
N LYS A 137 28.03 0.88 -0.52
CA LYS A 137 28.82 0.40 0.63
C LYS A 137 28.03 0.41 1.95
N ASN A 138 27.03 1.27 2.05
CA ASN A 138 26.19 1.40 3.23
C ASN A 138 24.90 0.59 3.16
N ALA A 139 24.62 -0.13 2.05
CA ALA A 139 23.42 -0.92 1.86
C ALA A 139 23.70 -2.43 1.97
N LYS A 140 22.78 -3.20 2.56
CA LYS A 140 22.88 -4.66 2.62
C LYS A 140 22.58 -5.31 1.27
N ALA A 141 21.56 -4.80 0.55
CA ALA A 141 21.11 -5.38 -0.71
C ALA A 141 20.65 -4.33 -1.73
N LEU A 142 20.73 -4.71 -3.00
CA LEU A 142 20.14 -4.06 -4.16
C LEU A 142 19.01 -4.93 -4.71
N LEU A 143 17.80 -4.40 -4.79
CA LEU A 143 16.68 -4.98 -5.53
C LEU A 143 16.64 -4.38 -6.93
N ILE A 144 16.65 -5.22 -7.95
CA ILE A 144 16.37 -4.90 -9.35
C ILE A 144 15.09 -5.61 -9.81
N THR A 145 14.42 -5.07 -10.83
CA THR A 145 13.20 -5.64 -11.40
C THR A 145 13.36 -5.92 -12.89
N GLY A 146 12.69 -6.97 -13.39
CA GLY A 146 12.75 -7.31 -14.82
C GLY A 146 12.14 -6.23 -15.72
N THR A 147 11.13 -5.48 -15.24
CA THR A 147 10.63 -4.29 -15.96
C THR A 147 11.71 -3.21 -16.15
N GLY A 148 12.69 -3.12 -15.25
CA GLY A 148 13.88 -2.28 -15.38
C GLY A 148 14.83 -2.74 -16.49
N LEU A 149 14.63 -3.93 -17.07
CA LEU A 149 15.46 -4.47 -18.16
C LEU A 149 14.80 -4.29 -19.54
N SER A 150 13.61 -3.71 -19.62
CA SER A 150 12.81 -3.65 -20.86
C SER A 150 13.44 -2.78 -21.98
N THR A 151 14.33 -1.86 -21.64
CA THR A 151 15.01 -1.01 -22.64
C THR A 151 16.53 -1.13 -22.59
N PRO A 152 17.25 -0.90 -23.71
CA PRO A 152 18.71 -0.98 -23.74
C PRO A 152 19.40 -0.01 -22.76
N SER A 153 18.87 1.21 -22.59
CA SER A 153 19.40 2.22 -21.66
C SER A 153 19.30 1.74 -20.20
N MET A 154 18.12 1.25 -19.82
CA MET A 154 17.85 0.73 -18.49
C MET A 154 18.69 -0.52 -18.19
N ARG A 155 18.83 -1.45 -19.15
CA ARG A 155 19.72 -2.61 -18.99
C ARG A 155 21.16 -2.20 -18.71
N LYS A 156 21.68 -1.19 -19.41
CA LYS A 156 23.03 -0.67 -19.18
C LYS A 156 23.19 -0.08 -17.77
N ALA A 157 22.19 0.69 -17.32
CA ALA A 157 22.17 1.26 -15.97
C ALA A 157 22.08 0.15 -14.90
N THR A 158 21.21 -0.83 -15.11
CA THR A 158 21.04 -1.98 -14.20
C THR A 158 22.31 -2.82 -14.10
N ARG A 159 22.98 -3.13 -15.23
CA ARG A 159 24.29 -3.83 -15.21
C ARG A 159 25.33 -3.08 -14.41
N GLN A 160 25.40 -1.76 -14.55
CA GLN A 160 26.34 -0.95 -13.77
C GLN A 160 25.98 -0.95 -12.27
N ALA A 161 24.69 -0.84 -11.93
CA ALA A 161 24.24 -0.89 -10.53
C ALA A 161 24.54 -2.25 -9.88
N VAL A 162 24.29 -3.36 -10.58
CA VAL A 162 24.64 -4.72 -10.12
C VAL A 162 26.14 -4.85 -9.89
N LYS A 163 26.96 -4.39 -10.84
CA LYS A 163 28.42 -4.38 -10.70
C LYS A 163 28.87 -3.62 -9.44
N VAL A 164 28.39 -2.40 -9.27
CA VAL A 164 28.72 -1.56 -8.10
C VAL A 164 28.22 -2.21 -6.80
N ALA A 165 27.04 -2.82 -6.80
CA ALA A 165 26.50 -3.55 -5.65
C ALA A 165 27.42 -4.71 -5.24
N LYS A 166 27.80 -5.57 -6.19
CA LYS A 166 28.71 -6.72 -5.92
C LYS A 166 30.09 -6.25 -5.44
N GLU A 167 30.68 -5.24 -6.07
CA GLU A 167 31.96 -4.64 -5.65
C GLU A 167 31.89 -4.01 -4.26
N SER A 168 30.69 -3.58 -3.83
CA SER A 168 30.42 -3.02 -2.51
C SER A 168 29.99 -4.09 -1.48
N GLY A 169 29.94 -5.36 -1.87
CA GLY A 169 29.50 -6.46 -1.01
C GLY A 169 28.01 -6.44 -0.68
N CYS A 170 27.16 -5.82 -1.53
CA CYS A 170 25.72 -5.93 -1.44
C CYS A 170 25.24 -7.25 -2.02
N ALA A 171 24.22 -7.85 -1.41
CA ALA A 171 23.43 -8.88 -2.07
C ALA A 171 22.64 -8.28 -3.23
N VAL A 172 22.41 -9.07 -4.29
CA VAL A 172 21.62 -8.64 -5.45
C VAL A 172 20.37 -9.50 -5.55
N ILE A 173 19.21 -8.85 -5.60
CA ILE A 173 17.89 -9.44 -5.61
C ILE A 173 17.21 -9.11 -6.94
N LEU A 174 16.61 -10.10 -7.59
CA LEU A 174 15.75 -9.91 -8.76
C LEU A 174 14.29 -10.25 -8.41
N ASP A 175 13.40 -9.28 -8.52
CA ASP A 175 11.98 -9.56 -8.80
C ASP A 175 11.83 -9.63 -10.32
N ILE A 176 11.44 -10.78 -10.84
CA ILE A 176 11.35 -10.96 -12.29
C ILE A 176 10.34 -9.99 -12.89
N ASP A 177 9.24 -9.69 -12.17
CA ASP A 177 8.23 -8.65 -12.53
C ASP A 177 8.08 -8.48 -14.05
N TYR A 178 7.72 -9.56 -14.72
CA TYR A 178 7.56 -9.58 -16.18
C TYR A 178 6.22 -8.97 -16.59
N ARG A 179 6.28 -7.96 -17.45
CA ARG A 179 5.11 -7.28 -18.01
C ARG A 179 5.26 -7.19 -19.52
N PRO A 180 4.60 -8.07 -20.33
CA PRO A 180 4.74 -8.10 -21.78
C PRO A 180 4.57 -6.75 -22.47
N VAL A 181 3.58 -5.94 -22.04
CA VAL A 181 3.33 -4.60 -22.59
C VAL A 181 4.53 -3.66 -22.45
N LEU A 182 5.29 -3.74 -21.36
CA LEU A 182 6.47 -2.89 -21.15
C LEU A 182 7.68 -3.34 -21.97
N TRP A 183 7.62 -4.55 -22.54
CA TRP A 183 8.60 -5.07 -23.48
C TRP A 183 8.15 -4.91 -24.94
N GLY A 184 6.98 -4.28 -25.17
CA GLY A 184 6.42 -4.11 -26.50
C GLY A 184 5.94 -5.40 -27.17
N LEU A 185 5.50 -6.38 -26.37
CA LEU A 185 5.05 -7.70 -26.84
C LEU A 185 3.53 -7.81 -26.93
N THR A 186 2.81 -6.82 -26.42
CA THR A 186 1.35 -6.67 -26.53
C THR A 186 1.02 -5.25 -26.93
N ASP A 187 -0.25 -5.00 -27.28
CA ASP A 187 -0.75 -3.65 -27.58
C ASP A 187 -0.60 -2.73 -26.36
N ALA A 188 -0.38 -1.44 -26.59
CA ALA A 188 -0.11 -0.46 -25.55
C ALA A 188 -1.23 -0.34 -24.49
N GLY A 189 -2.47 -0.70 -24.82
CA GLY A 189 -3.61 -0.75 -23.91
C GLY A 189 -3.76 -2.06 -23.15
N ASP A 190 -2.97 -3.09 -23.45
CA ASP A 190 -3.07 -4.41 -22.80
C ASP A 190 -2.04 -4.56 -21.68
N GLY A 191 -2.35 -4.00 -20.54
CA GLY A 191 -1.57 -4.20 -19.31
C GLY A 191 -1.98 -5.43 -18.49
N GLU A 192 -3.07 -6.11 -18.85
CA GLU A 192 -3.58 -7.28 -18.11
C GLU A 192 -2.86 -8.58 -18.49
N THR A 193 -2.40 -8.72 -19.74
CA THR A 193 -1.66 -9.92 -20.18
C THR A 193 -0.40 -10.12 -19.35
N ARG A 194 -0.29 -11.28 -18.70
CA ARG A 194 0.80 -11.59 -17.76
C ARG A 194 1.95 -12.36 -18.39
N PHE A 195 1.68 -13.11 -19.46
CA PHE A 195 2.69 -13.93 -20.10
C PHE A 195 2.56 -13.90 -21.63
N VAL A 196 3.69 -13.62 -22.27
CA VAL A 196 3.94 -13.84 -23.70
C VAL A 196 5.34 -14.42 -23.81
N ALA A 197 5.47 -15.64 -24.34
CA ALA A 197 6.78 -16.27 -24.53
C ALA A 197 7.67 -15.40 -25.42
N SER A 198 8.88 -15.10 -24.97
CA SER A 198 9.81 -14.22 -25.69
C SER A 198 11.26 -14.58 -25.45
N LYS A 199 11.89 -15.06 -26.53
CA LYS A 199 13.33 -15.36 -26.54
C LYS A 199 14.18 -14.13 -26.17
N THR A 200 13.78 -12.95 -26.64
CA THR A 200 14.50 -11.70 -26.37
C THR A 200 14.50 -11.39 -24.88
N VAL A 201 13.35 -11.52 -24.20
CA VAL A 201 13.24 -11.25 -22.76
C VAL A 201 14.12 -12.22 -21.98
N THR A 202 14.06 -13.51 -22.28
CA THR A 202 14.89 -14.54 -21.64
C THR A 202 16.37 -14.23 -21.81
N GLN A 203 16.80 -13.92 -23.05
CA GLN A 203 18.21 -13.60 -23.34
C GLN A 203 18.71 -12.34 -22.62
N GLU A 204 17.84 -11.42 -22.27
CA GLU A 204 18.19 -10.21 -21.50
C GLU A 204 18.18 -10.46 -19.98
N LEU A 205 17.39 -11.40 -19.48
CA LEU A 205 17.34 -11.80 -18.07
C LEU A 205 18.48 -12.73 -17.67
N GLN A 206 18.77 -13.75 -18.49
CA GLN A 206 19.72 -14.81 -18.17
C GLN A 206 21.13 -14.32 -17.79
N PRO A 207 21.71 -13.30 -18.43
CA PRO A 207 23.03 -12.80 -18.05
C PRO A 207 23.16 -12.25 -16.63
N PHE A 208 22.03 -11.97 -15.97
CA PHE A 208 22.03 -11.51 -14.57
C PHE A 208 22.00 -12.68 -13.59
N LEU A 209 21.50 -13.87 -13.96
CA LEU A 209 21.23 -14.97 -13.03
C LEU A 209 22.44 -15.37 -12.18
N ALA A 210 23.63 -15.34 -12.76
CA ALA A 210 24.87 -15.71 -12.06
C ALA A 210 25.30 -14.70 -10.98
N GLU A 211 24.80 -13.46 -11.07
CA GLU A 211 25.15 -12.36 -10.16
C GLU A 211 24.17 -12.23 -8.99
N LEU A 212 23.07 -13.03 -9.00
CA LEU A 212 21.99 -12.89 -8.05
C LEU A 212 22.19 -13.75 -6.80
N ASP A 213 21.69 -13.27 -5.68
CA ASP A 213 21.65 -13.96 -4.39
C ASP A 213 20.22 -14.39 -4.03
N LEU A 214 19.20 -13.69 -4.58
CA LEU A 214 17.78 -14.03 -4.44
C LEU A 214 17.03 -13.75 -5.75
N ILE A 215 16.22 -14.68 -6.21
CA ILE A 215 15.34 -14.57 -7.39
C ILE A 215 13.91 -14.84 -6.95
N VAL A 216 12.99 -13.93 -7.27
CA VAL A 216 11.57 -14.06 -6.91
C VAL A 216 10.72 -13.91 -8.17
N GLY A 217 9.75 -14.80 -8.37
CA GLY A 217 8.85 -14.74 -9.51
C GLY A 217 7.60 -15.59 -9.32
N THR A 218 6.59 -15.36 -10.16
CA THR A 218 5.44 -16.27 -10.37
C THR A 218 5.84 -17.44 -11.28
N GLU A 219 4.93 -18.37 -11.51
CA GLU A 219 5.18 -19.48 -12.44
C GLU A 219 5.52 -18.97 -13.85
N GLU A 220 4.75 -18.01 -14.36
CA GLU A 220 4.97 -17.40 -15.67
C GLU A 220 6.32 -16.64 -15.72
N GLU A 221 6.70 -16.00 -14.62
CA GLU A 221 7.95 -15.28 -14.51
C GLU A 221 9.16 -16.23 -14.44
N ILE A 222 9.02 -17.38 -13.80
CA ILE A 222 10.05 -18.44 -13.83
C ILE A 222 10.17 -19.06 -15.22
N LEU A 223 9.06 -19.28 -15.91
CA LEU A 223 9.07 -19.75 -17.29
C LEU A 223 9.85 -18.80 -18.21
N ILE A 224 9.61 -17.49 -18.13
CA ILE A 224 10.31 -16.52 -18.99
C ILE A 224 11.81 -16.39 -18.64
N ALA A 225 12.18 -16.54 -17.36
CA ALA A 225 13.58 -16.43 -16.94
C ALA A 225 14.40 -17.70 -17.25
N GLY A 226 13.79 -18.89 -17.14
CA GLY A 226 14.44 -20.18 -17.25
C GLY A 226 14.31 -20.87 -18.62
N SER A 227 13.52 -20.31 -19.55
CA SER A 227 13.27 -20.97 -20.85
C SER A 227 14.53 -21.07 -21.71
N GLU A 228 14.74 -22.26 -22.27
CA GLU A 228 15.81 -22.53 -23.25
C GLU A 228 15.26 -22.76 -24.67
N SER A 229 14.10 -23.41 -24.80
CA SER A 229 13.51 -23.84 -26.07
C SER A 229 12.25 -23.10 -26.51
N TYR A 230 11.55 -22.46 -25.60
CA TYR A 230 10.36 -21.61 -25.80
C TYR A 230 9.07 -22.33 -26.24
N GLU A 231 9.06 -23.62 -26.48
CA GLU A 231 7.89 -24.31 -27.07
C GLU A 231 7.22 -25.36 -26.21
N THR A 232 7.95 -26.00 -25.28
CA THR A 232 7.42 -27.14 -24.49
C THR A 232 8.03 -27.28 -23.11
N GLU A 233 8.42 -26.19 -22.47
CA GLU A 233 9.12 -26.27 -21.19
C GLU A 233 8.16 -26.34 -20.02
N THR A 234 8.52 -27.18 -19.05
CA THR A 234 7.81 -27.27 -17.78
C THR A 234 8.44 -26.32 -16.76
N LEU A 235 7.67 -25.98 -15.73
CA LEU A 235 8.15 -25.16 -14.62
C LEU A 235 9.40 -25.79 -13.98
N GLU A 236 9.43 -27.13 -13.83
CA GLU A 236 10.57 -27.85 -13.26
C GLU A 236 11.83 -27.72 -14.14
N SER A 237 11.69 -27.80 -15.47
CA SER A 237 12.84 -27.63 -16.38
C SER A 237 13.40 -26.21 -16.31
N CYS A 238 12.54 -25.20 -16.24
CA CYS A 238 12.96 -23.80 -16.12
C CYS A 238 13.62 -23.51 -14.77
N LEU A 239 13.06 -24.02 -13.67
CA LEU A 239 13.70 -23.94 -12.35
C LEU A 239 15.09 -24.61 -12.36
N ALA A 240 15.21 -25.80 -12.96
CA ALA A 240 16.49 -26.49 -13.09
C ALA A 240 17.49 -25.67 -13.92
N ALA A 241 17.05 -25.04 -15.02
CA ALA A 241 17.89 -24.18 -15.85
C ALA A 241 18.38 -22.93 -15.09
N ILE A 242 17.53 -22.29 -14.30
CA ILE A 242 17.92 -21.17 -13.44
C ILE A 242 18.95 -21.63 -12.40
N ARG A 243 18.68 -22.73 -11.69
CA ARG A 243 19.57 -23.25 -10.65
C ARG A 243 20.92 -23.75 -11.17
N LYS A 244 21.00 -24.13 -12.44
CA LYS A 244 22.26 -24.49 -13.11
C LYS A 244 23.13 -23.27 -13.37
N GLN A 245 22.55 -22.10 -13.54
CA GLN A 245 23.23 -20.84 -13.85
C GLN A 245 23.46 -19.96 -12.61
N SER A 246 22.68 -20.19 -11.53
CA SER A 246 22.68 -19.35 -10.34
C SER A 246 22.73 -20.17 -9.05
N SER A 247 23.51 -19.69 -8.09
CA SER A 247 23.50 -20.19 -6.71
C SER A 247 22.49 -19.46 -5.81
N ALA A 248 21.63 -18.61 -6.40
CA ALA A 248 20.64 -17.83 -5.65
C ALA A 248 19.58 -18.74 -5.01
N THR A 249 19.01 -18.28 -3.92
CA THR A 249 17.71 -18.77 -3.45
C THR A 249 16.64 -18.36 -4.45
N VAL A 250 15.80 -19.29 -4.89
CA VAL A 250 14.69 -19.04 -5.82
C VAL A 250 13.37 -19.13 -5.06
N VAL A 251 12.52 -18.10 -5.17
CA VAL A 251 11.19 -18.04 -4.54
C VAL A 251 10.13 -18.04 -5.64
N LEU A 252 9.34 -19.08 -5.66
CA LEU A 252 8.22 -19.27 -6.58
C LEU A 252 6.91 -18.86 -5.91
N LYS A 253 6.31 -17.77 -6.36
CA LYS A 253 5.00 -17.28 -5.91
C LYS A 253 3.88 -18.05 -6.58
N ARG A 254 2.89 -18.56 -5.81
CA ARG A 254 1.76 -19.36 -6.29
C ARG A 254 0.40 -18.75 -5.91
N GLY A 255 0.33 -17.44 -5.81
CA GLY A 255 -0.90 -16.71 -5.48
C GLY A 255 -1.53 -17.18 -4.17
N ALA A 256 -2.76 -17.67 -4.21
CA ALA A 256 -3.51 -18.13 -3.03
C ALA A 256 -2.89 -19.38 -2.35
N GLU A 257 -2.07 -20.15 -3.08
CA GLU A 257 -1.37 -21.32 -2.54
C GLU A 257 -0.11 -20.94 -1.73
N GLY A 258 0.28 -19.67 -1.76
CA GLY A 258 1.45 -19.16 -1.07
C GLY A 258 2.70 -19.18 -1.93
N CYS A 259 3.79 -19.77 -1.44
CA CYS A 259 5.05 -19.85 -2.18
C CYS A 259 5.88 -21.08 -1.83
N GLU A 260 6.81 -21.40 -2.72
CA GLU A 260 7.86 -22.40 -2.51
C GLU A 260 9.24 -21.74 -2.62
N VAL A 261 10.13 -22.05 -1.68
CA VAL A 261 11.50 -21.50 -1.63
C VAL A 261 12.50 -22.61 -1.88
N PHE A 262 13.25 -22.48 -2.96
CA PHE A 262 14.30 -23.39 -3.39
C PHE A 262 15.66 -22.82 -2.95
N SER A 263 16.16 -23.31 -1.83
CA SER A 263 17.49 -22.97 -1.33
C SER A 263 18.57 -23.82 -1.99
N PRO A 264 19.75 -23.28 -2.28
CA PRO A 264 20.89 -24.08 -2.71
C PRO A 264 21.35 -25.11 -1.67
N GLU A 265 21.00 -24.92 -0.41
CA GLU A 265 21.38 -25.78 0.73
C GLU A 265 20.39 -26.94 0.96
N SER A 266 19.21 -26.91 0.31
CA SER A 266 18.16 -27.92 0.49
C SER A 266 17.77 -28.57 -0.82
N SER A 267 17.58 -29.89 -0.80
CA SER A 267 17.07 -30.65 -1.94
C SER A 267 15.53 -30.58 -2.05
N THR A 268 14.86 -30.22 -0.97
CA THR A 268 13.39 -30.09 -0.92
C THR A 268 13.02 -28.61 -0.78
N PRO A 269 11.98 -28.15 -1.50
CA PRO A 269 11.51 -26.78 -1.33
C PRO A 269 10.97 -26.57 0.08
N ILE A 270 11.15 -25.35 0.58
CA ILE A 270 10.58 -24.89 1.84
C ILE A 270 9.28 -24.18 1.51
N SER A 271 8.20 -24.54 2.18
CA SER A 271 6.90 -23.89 2.06
C SER A 271 6.50 -23.29 3.39
N ALA A 272 5.74 -22.21 3.34
CA ALA A 272 5.12 -21.62 4.52
C ALA A 272 3.60 -21.59 4.32
N ARG A 273 2.90 -21.46 5.44
CA ARG A 273 1.43 -21.34 5.47
C ARG A 273 0.93 -20.26 4.52
N SER A 274 -0.07 -20.59 3.72
CA SER A 274 -0.86 -19.63 2.95
C SER A 274 -2.05 -19.09 3.78
N PHE A 275 -2.61 -17.96 3.32
CA PHE A 275 -3.73 -17.31 3.98
C PHE A 275 -4.88 -17.11 2.97
N PRO A 276 -5.80 -18.08 2.83
CA PRO A 276 -6.94 -17.94 1.95
C PRO A 276 -7.86 -16.83 2.45
N ILE A 277 -8.11 -15.84 1.59
CA ILE A 277 -8.81 -14.60 1.94
C ILE A 277 -9.65 -14.11 0.76
N GLU A 278 -10.70 -13.32 1.03
CA GLU A 278 -11.48 -12.67 -0.02
C GLU A 278 -10.66 -11.54 -0.70
N VAL A 279 -10.60 -11.58 -2.01
CA VAL A 279 -9.79 -10.68 -2.83
C VAL A 279 -10.64 -9.50 -3.31
N LEU A 280 -10.24 -8.29 -2.95
CA LEU A 280 -10.77 -7.04 -3.50
C LEU A 280 -9.93 -6.55 -4.69
N ASN A 281 -8.60 -6.62 -4.58
CA ASN A 281 -7.67 -6.09 -5.57
C ASN A 281 -6.37 -6.91 -5.58
N ILE A 282 -6.03 -7.52 -6.71
CA ILE A 282 -4.79 -8.33 -6.84
C ILE A 282 -3.54 -7.49 -7.10
N LEU A 283 -3.70 -6.20 -7.45
CA LEU A 283 -2.59 -5.34 -7.82
C LEU A 283 -1.73 -5.01 -6.60
N GLY A 284 -0.42 -5.17 -6.74
CA GLY A 284 0.55 -4.97 -5.65
C GLY A 284 0.76 -6.16 -4.71
N ALA A 285 0.04 -7.27 -4.91
CA ALA A 285 0.22 -8.47 -4.08
C ALA A 285 1.66 -9.02 -4.15
N GLY A 286 2.26 -9.02 -5.35
CA GLY A 286 3.65 -9.43 -5.57
C GLY A 286 4.65 -8.53 -4.84
N ASP A 287 4.46 -7.21 -4.93
CA ASP A 287 5.32 -6.20 -4.29
C ASP A 287 5.23 -6.30 -2.76
N ALA A 288 4.02 -6.54 -2.23
CA ALA A 288 3.80 -6.76 -0.81
C ALA A 288 4.42 -8.07 -0.32
N PHE A 289 4.26 -9.16 -1.10
CA PHE A 289 4.94 -10.41 -0.83
C PHE A 289 6.46 -10.22 -0.77
N MET A 290 7.04 -9.55 -1.78
CA MET A 290 8.47 -9.22 -1.80
C MET A 290 8.87 -8.44 -0.55
N SER A 291 8.09 -7.44 -0.15
CA SER A 291 8.38 -6.64 1.04
C SER A 291 8.42 -7.49 2.32
N GLY A 292 7.44 -8.38 2.50
CA GLY A 292 7.38 -9.30 3.64
C GLY A 292 8.53 -10.30 3.65
N PHE A 293 8.83 -10.91 2.52
CA PHE A 293 9.95 -11.84 2.37
C PHE A 293 11.28 -11.17 2.71
N LEU A 294 11.53 -9.99 2.13
CA LEU A 294 12.76 -9.22 2.37
C LEU A 294 12.89 -8.74 3.82
N ARG A 295 11.77 -8.46 4.51
CA ARG A 295 11.81 -8.12 5.93
C ARG A 295 12.46 -9.24 6.75
N GLY A 296 12.10 -10.48 6.50
CA GLY A 296 12.69 -11.64 7.16
C GLY A 296 14.14 -11.86 6.69
N TRP A 297 14.36 -11.91 5.39
CA TRP A 297 15.65 -12.24 4.78
C TRP A 297 16.77 -11.28 5.18
N LEU A 298 16.53 -9.97 5.12
CA LEU A 298 17.51 -8.94 5.51
C LEU A 298 17.71 -8.81 7.04
N ARG A 299 16.89 -9.51 7.82
CA ARG A 299 17.03 -9.65 9.28
C ARG A 299 17.60 -11.01 9.69
N ASN A 300 18.07 -11.81 8.72
CA ASN A 300 18.63 -13.16 8.93
C ASN A 300 17.65 -14.14 9.59
N GLU A 301 16.35 -13.99 9.33
CA GLU A 301 15.33 -14.95 9.71
C GLU A 301 15.43 -16.22 8.84
N ASN A 302 14.92 -17.34 9.30
CA ASN A 302 14.89 -18.55 8.48
C ASN A 302 13.94 -18.39 7.28
N LEU A 303 14.15 -19.16 6.22
CA LEU A 303 13.41 -19.01 4.97
C LEU A 303 11.92 -19.32 5.10
N GLU A 304 11.52 -20.17 6.04
CA GLU A 304 10.10 -20.43 6.34
C GLU A 304 9.42 -19.19 6.92
N THR A 305 10.07 -18.49 7.85
CA THR A 305 9.60 -17.21 8.40
C THR A 305 9.55 -16.13 7.30
N CYS A 306 10.55 -16.06 6.42
CA CYS A 306 10.55 -15.14 5.29
C CYS A 306 9.34 -15.38 4.38
N ALA A 307 9.08 -16.64 4.02
CA ALA A 307 7.95 -17.04 3.22
C ALA A 307 6.60 -16.74 3.90
N LEU A 308 6.51 -16.98 5.22
CA LEU A 308 5.32 -16.66 6.01
C LEU A 308 4.99 -15.16 6.01
N TYR A 309 6.00 -14.30 6.20
CA TYR A 309 5.82 -12.85 6.13
C TYR A 309 5.41 -12.40 4.71
N GLY A 310 6.02 -12.97 3.68
CA GLY A 310 5.64 -12.72 2.29
C GLY A 310 4.18 -13.08 2.03
N ASN A 311 3.75 -14.28 2.38
CA ASN A 311 2.37 -14.74 2.24
C ASN A 311 1.38 -13.86 3.01
N ALA A 312 1.70 -13.45 4.25
CA ALA A 312 0.85 -12.59 5.07
C ALA A 312 0.70 -11.19 4.46
N CYS A 313 1.79 -10.59 3.98
CA CYS A 313 1.75 -9.28 3.32
C CYS A 313 0.94 -9.32 2.04
N GLY A 314 1.13 -10.33 1.18
CA GLY A 314 0.35 -10.53 -0.04
C GLY A 314 -1.14 -10.67 0.26
N ALA A 315 -1.49 -11.51 1.25
CA ALA A 315 -2.88 -11.71 1.66
C ALA A 315 -3.53 -10.42 2.20
N LEU A 316 -2.84 -9.62 2.97
CA LEU A 316 -3.38 -8.36 3.51
C LEU A 316 -3.61 -7.32 2.41
N VAL A 317 -2.67 -7.16 1.48
CA VAL A 317 -2.79 -6.16 0.40
C VAL A 317 -3.98 -6.44 -0.50
N VAL A 318 -4.27 -7.71 -0.83
CA VAL A 318 -5.39 -8.03 -1.72
C VAL A 318 -6.77 -7.74 -1.12
N THR A 319 -6.86 -7.48 0.19
CA THR A 319 -8.12 -7.09 0.86
C THR A 319 -8.41 -5.60 0.79
N ARG A 320 -7.49 -4.79 0.25
CA ARG A 320 -7.51 -3.33 0.33
C ARG A 320 -7.45 -2.68 -1.05
N HIS A 321 -7.83 -1.41 -1.11
CA HIS A 321 -7.74 -0.61 -2.33
C HIS A 321 -6.37 0.06 -2.44
N GLY A 322 -5.77 0.03 -3.63
CA GLY A 322 -4.43 0.56 -3.90
C GLY A 322 -3.30 -0.44 -3.62
N CYS A 323 -2.07 -0.10 -4.03
CA CYS A 323 -0.87 -0.92 -3.79
C CYS A 323 -0.10 -0.42 -2.57
N SER A 324 0.63 0.70 -2.70
CA SER A 324 1.46 1.24 -1.61
C SER A 324 0.66 1.59 -0.35
N PRO A 325 -0.53 2.24 -0.41
CA PRO A 325 -1.30 2.51 0.81
C PRO A 325 -1.82 1.24 1.48
N ALA A 326 -2.07 0.17 0.71
CA ALA A 326 -2.53 -1.12 1.24
C ALA A 326 -1.45 -1.91 1.98
N SER A 327 -0.16 -1.58 1.79
CA SER A 327 0.97 -2.29 2.41
C SER A 327 0.87 -2.27 3.94
N PRO A 328 1.00 -3.43 4.61
CA PRO A 328 0.87 -3.51 6.07
C PRO A 328 2.13 -3.02 6.79
N SER A 329 1.98 -2.66 8.06
CA SER A 329 3.08 -2.52 9.01
C SER A 329 3.47 -3.89 9.59
N PHE A 330 4.63 -3.93 10.28
CA PHE A 330 5.08 -5.16 10.94
C PHE A 330 4.11 -5.59 12.05
N GLU A 331 3.56 -4.64 12.82
CA GLU A 331 2.54 -4.91 13.84
C GLU A 331 1.27 -5.54 13.25
N GLU A 332 0.87 -5.12 12.04
CA GLU A 332 -0.28 -5.71 11.33
C GLU A 332 -0.03 -7.17 10.96
N ILE A 333 1.14 -7.50 10.39
CA ILE A 333 1.43 -8.88 9.99
C ILE A 333 1.60 -9.80 11.20
N GLU A 334 2.20 -9.34 12.30
CA GLU A 334 2.28 -10.12 13.55
C GLU A 334 0.89 -10.43 14.10
N TYR A 335 0.03 -9.43 14.18
CA TYR A 335 -1.35 -9.64 14.62
C TYR A 335 -2.13 -10.56 13.68
N PHE A 336 -1.99 -10.36 12.36
CA PHE A 336 -2.64 -11.18 11.35
C PHE A 336 -2.24 -12.65 11.46
N ILE A 337 -0.95 -12.95 11.45
CA ILE A 337 -0.43 -14.32 11.56
C ILE A 337 -0.88 -14.99 12.86
N SER A 338 -0.78 -14.29 13.99
CA SER A 338 -1.10 -14.83 15.31
C SER A 338 -2.59 -15.11 15.53
N ASN A 339 -3.47 -14.44 14.78
CA ASN A 339 -4.93 -14.52 15.00
C ASN A 339 -5.70 -15.13 13.83
N PHE A 340 -5.04 -15.51 12.73
CA PHE A 340 -5.71 -15.98 11.52
C PHE A 340 -6.51 -17.27 11.73
N ASP A 341 -6.03 -18.21 12.56
CA ASP A 341 -6.75 -19.46 12.85
C ASP A 341 -8.05 -19.22 13.61
N ASN A 342 -8.03 -18.27 14.51
CA ASN A 342 -9.23 -17.86 15.25
C ASN A 342 -10.26 -17.24 14.30
N PHE A 343 -9.81 -16.57 13.25
CA PHE A 343 -10.64 -15.99 12.21
C PHE A 343 -11.21 -17.03 11.25
N SER A 344 -10.42 -18.00 10.79
CA SER A 344 -10.84 -19.04 9.84
C SER A 344 -11.85 -20.03 10.45
N ASN A 345 -11.81 -20.22 11.77
CA ASN A 345 -12.77 -21.05 12.53
C ASN A 345 -14.06 -20.32 12.90
N LEU A 346 -14.16 -19.02 12.64
CA LEU A 346 -15.28 -18.15 13.03
C LEU A 346 -16.44 -18.16 12.01
N ALA A 347 -16.76 -19.30 11.41
CA ALA A 347 -18.04 -19.47 10.70
C ALA A 347 -19.27 -19.18 11.59
N GLN A 348 -19.11 -18.89 12.86
CA GLN A 348 -20.19 -18.67 13.82
C GLN A 348 -20.16 -17.36 14.61
N HIS A 349 -19.05 -16.57 14.66
CA HIS A 349 -19.02 -15.28 15.38
C HIS A 349 -17.98 -14.27 14.88
N PRO A 350 -18.09 -12.98 15.26
CA PRO A 350 -18.11 -11.92 14.28
C PRO A 350 -16.70 -11.62 13.79
N HIS A 351 -16.49 -11.83 12.50
CA HIS A 351 -15.45 -11.24 11.65
C HIS A 351 -15.16 -9.76 12.00
N GLN A 352 -16.11 -9.10 12.63
CA GLN A 352 -16.07 -7.69 12.99
C GLN A 352 -14.90 -7.32 13.90
N THR A 353 -14.59 -8.14 14.92
CA THR A 353 -13.53 -7.80 15.90
C THR A 353 -12.14 -7.92 15.30
N PHE A 354 -11.87 -8.96 14.50
CA PHE A 354 -10.59 -9.15 13.84
C PHE A 354 -10.31 -8.02 12.83
N TRP A 355 -11.24 -7.80 11.89
CA TRP A 355 -11.08 -6.75 10.88
C TRP A 355 -11.12 -5.34 11.47
N THR A 356 -11.90 -5.12 12.53
CA THR A 356 -11.88 -3.84 13.25
C THR A 356 -10.47 -3.58 13.82
N LYS A 357 -9.84 -4.59 14.43
CA LYS A 357 -8.48 -4.45 14.93
C LYS A 357 -7.47 -4.26 13.81
N MET A 358 -7.57 -5.04 12.72
CA MET A 358 -6.72 -4.88 11.54
C MET A 358 -6.83 -3.47 10.94
N ASN A 359 -8.05 -2.95 10.79
CA ASN A 359 -8.28 -1.61 10.26
C ASN A 359 -7.76 -0.52 11.21
N GLN A 360 -7.87 -0.70 12.53
CA GLN A 360 -7.28 0.22 13.51
C GLN A 360 -5.75 0.25 13.42
N LEU A 361 -5.11 -0.90 13.26
CA LEU A 361 -3.66 -0.99 13.10
C LEU A 361 -3.23 -0.31 11.80
N HIS A 362 -3.94 -0.57 10.72
CA HIS A 362 -3.67 0.03 9.41
C HIS A 362 -3.85 1.56 9.43
N LEU A 363 -4.93 2.05 10.01
CA LEU A 363 -5.16 3.48 10.19
C LEU A 363 -4.04 4.13 11.01
N ARG A 364 -3.52 3.47 12.06
CA ARG A 364 -2.34 3.96 12.78
C ARG A 364 -1.11 4.07 11.89
N THR A 365 -0.92 3.10 10.98
CA THR A 365 0.17 3.12 10.02
C THR A 365 0.05 4.31 9.08
N GLU A 366 -1.14 4.58 8.56
CA GLU A 366 -1.39 5.74 7.68
C GLU A 366 -1.25 7.09 8.42
N LEU A 367 -1.70 7.16 9.67
CA LEU A 367 -1.60 8.36 10.50
C LEU A 367 -0.18 8.64 11.02
N ARG A 368 0.70 7.64 11.07
CA ARG A 368 2.13 7.84 11.41
C ARG A 368 2.92 8.53 10.30
N GLN A 369 2.33 8.65 9.12
CA GLN A 369 2.96 9.39 8.03
C GLN A 369 3.09 10.87 8.40
N PRO A 370 4.28 11.47 8.25
CA PRO A 370 4.53 12.84 8.70
C PRO A 370 3.88 13.92 7.80
N GLN A 371 2.69 13.65 7.27
CA GLN A 371 1.89 14.68 6.60
C GLN A 371 1.47 15.80 7.57
N ASN A 372 1.60 15.55 8.88
CA ASN A 372 1.44 16.56 9.90
C ASN A 372 2.23 16.17 11.17
N PRO A 373 3.50 16.59 11.31
CA PRO A 373 4.33 16.28 12.49
C PRO A 373 3.77 16.86 13.80
N GLU A 374 2.73 17.68 13.73
CA GLU A 374 2.14 18.34 14.87
C GLU A 374 0.92 17.60 15.46
N LEU A 375 0.40 16.55 14.81
CA LEU A 375 -0.67 15.76 15.41
C LEU A 375 -0.06 14.68 16.32
N PRO A 376 -0.15 14.81 17.64
CA PRO A 376 0.31 13.78 18.55
C PRO A 376 -0.51 12.49 18.31
N VAL A 377 0.16 11.38 18.00
CA VAL A 377 -0.49 10.06 18.05
C VAL A 377 -0.88 9.79 19.49
N ARG A 378 -2.14 10.09 19.83
CA ARG A 378 -2.68 9.83 21.16
C ARG A 378 -3.04 8.36 21.26
N ALA A 379 -2.49 7.67 22.24
CA ALA A 379 -2.74 6.25 22.46
C ALA A 379 -4.22 5.95 22.78
N GLU A 380 -4.92 6.91 23.39
CA GLU A 380 -6.34 6.84 23.74
C GLU A 380 -7.03 8.17 23.45
N LEU A 381 -8.27 8.12 22.98
CA LEU A 381 -9.11 9.27 22.75
C LEU A 381 -10.43 9.08 23.52
N LEU A 382 -10.67 9.94 24.51
CA LEU A 382 -11.92 9.96 25.27
C LEU A 382 -12.85 11.03 24.69
N ILE A 383 -13.92 10.59 24.06
CA ILE A 383 -14.84 11.48 23.32
C ILE A 383 -16.09 11.74 24.14
N LEU A 384 -16.36 13.00 24.47
CA LEU A 384 -17.65 13.44 24.97
C LEU A 384 -18.57 13.73 23.77
N ALA A 385 -19.52 12.81 23.50
CA ALA A 385 -20.45 12.90 22.39
C ALA A 385 -21.76 13.57 22.82
N PHE A 386 -22.05 14.73 22.23
CA PHE A 386 -23.33 15.46 22.43
C PHE A 386 -23.81 16.07 21.10
N ASP A 387 -23.63 15.31 20.01
CA ASP A 387 -24.02 15.65 18.63
C ASP A 387 -25.48 15.31 18.29
N HIS A 388 -26.28 14.91 19.28
CA HIS A 388 -27.71 14.61 19.11
C HIS A 388 -28.47 15.85 18.63
N ARG A 389 -29.35 15.68 17.67
CA ARG A 389 -30.22 16.73 17.08
C ARG A 389 -31.67 16.39 17.25
N ILE A 390 -32.18 15.41 16.51
CA ILE A 390 -33.58 15.01 16.50
C ILE A 390 -34.10 14.69 17.91
N GLN A 391 -33.32 13.97 18.70
CA GLN A 391 -33.70 13.57 20.06
C GLN A 391 -33.97 14.78 20.96
N PHE A 392 -33.14 15.84 20.83
CA PHE A 392 -33.35 17.07 21.56
C PHE A 392 -34.50 17.91 21.00
N GLU A 393 -34.68 17.93 19.67
CA GLU A 393 -35.82 18.59 19.03
C GLU A 393 -37.13 17.94 19.44
N ASP A 394 -37.21 16.61 19.44
CA ASP A 394 -38.39 15.86 19.86
C ASP A 394 -38.70 16.15 21.34
N SER A 395 -37.69 16.13 22.20
CA SER A 395 -37.86 16.46 23.61
C SER A 395 -38.34 17.91 23.82
N CYS A 396 -37.85 18.86 23.02
CA CYS A 396 -38.37 20.25 23.07
C CYS A 396 -39.83 20.32 22.60
N ARG A 397 -40.20 19.63 21.51
CA ARG A 397 -41.56 19.57 20.99
C ARG A 397 -42.55 18.93 21.99
N GLU A 398 -42.13 17.79 22.59
CA GLU A 398 -42.93 17.07 23.57
C GLU A 398 -43.24 17.90 24.85
N ASN A 399 -42.34 18.82 25.21
CA ASN A 399 -42.46 19.62 26.40
C ASN A 399 -42.78 21.11 26.13
N ASP A 400 -43.15 21.46 24.90
CA ASP A 400 -43.48 22.79 24.45
C ASP A 400 -42.36 23.83 24.75
N LEU A 401 -41.10 23.40 24.55
CA LEU A 401 -39.91 24.19 24.80
C LEU A 401 -39.32 24.74 23.47
N PRO A 402 -38.76 25.96 23.50
CA PRO A 402 -38.14 26.54 22.32
C PRO A 402 -36.83 25.85 21.95
N LEU A 403 -36.59 25.67 20.64
CA LEU A 403 -35.40 24.92 20.13
C LEU A 403 -34.05 25.62 20.47
N ASP A 404 -34.04 26.93 20.71
CA ASP A 404 -32.82 27.65 21.11
C ASP A 404 -32.24 27.17 22.47
N LEU A 405 -33.05 26.51 23.27
CA LEU A 405 -32.58 25.85 24.49
C LEU A 405 -31.56 24.73 24.22
N ILE A 406 -31.62 24.10 23.06
CA ILE A 406 -30.67 23.04 22.69
C ILE A 406 -29.25 23.59 22.65
N SER A 407 -29.05 24.73 21.99
CA SER A 407 -27.73 25.39 21.94
C SER A 407 -27.25 25.80 23.33
N LYS A 408 -28.12 26.38 24.15
CA LYS A 408 -27.78 26.75 25.53
C LYS A 408 -27.41 25.54 26.39
N PHE A 409 -28.13 24.44 26.23
CA PHE A 409 -27.81 23.18 26.91
C PHE A 409 -26.42 22.66 26.49
N LYS A 410 -26.15 22.61 25.19
CA LYS A 410 -24.85 22.17 24.66
C LYS A 410 -23.69 23.04 25.15
N GLU A 411 -23.89 24.34 25.28
CA GLU A 411 -22.90 25.26 25.88
C GLU A 411 -22.61 24.91 27.36
N GLN A 412 -23.61 24.48 28.14
CA GLN A 412 -23.37 24.04 29.52
C GLN A 412 -22.58 22.72 29.59
N VAL A 413 -22.92 21.79 28.70
CA VAL A 413 -22.17 20.53 28.57
C VAL A 413 -20.73 20.82 28.19
N PHE A 414 -20.51 21.72 27.25
CA PHE A 414 -19.17 22.12 26.81
C PHE A 414 -18.36 22.81 27.93
N LYS A 415 -18.97 23.70 28.75
CA LYS A 415 -18.31 24.26 29.92
C LYS A 415 -17.86 23.19 30.92
N GLY A 416 -18.65 22.12 31.07
CA GLY A 416 -18.26 20.98 31.87
C GLY A 416 -17.03 20.27 31.30
N PHE A 417 -16.99 20.03 29.97
CA PHE A 417 -15.83 19.48 29.30
C PHE A 417 -14.57 20.34 29.47
N GLN A 418 -14.67 21.65 29.28
CA GLN A 418 -13.54 22.56 29.44
C GLN A 418 -12.90 22.46 30.83
N LYS A 419 -13.71 22.39 31.90
CA LYS A 419 -13.19 22.20 33.27
C LYS A 419 -12.40 20.91 33.44
N VAL A 420 -12.84 19.79 32.80
CA VAL A 420 -12.14 18.53 32.82
C VAL A 420 -10.83 18.61 32.03
N HIS A 421 -10.88 19.28 30.88
CA HIS A 421 -9.71 19.46 30.02
C HIS A 421 -8.64 20.36 30.69
N GLU A 422 -9.04 21.42 31.34
CA GLU A 422 -8.14 22.32 32.12
C GLU A 422 -7.47 21.56 33.27
N ALA A 423 -8.17 20.61 33.91
CA ALA A 423 -7.65 19.83 35.02
C ALA A 423 -6.60 18.80 34.60
N ASP A 424 -6.65 18.29 33.38
CA ASP A 424 -5.70 17.29 32.88
C ASP A 424 -5.52 17.39 31.36
N LYS A 425 -4.64 18.27 30.92
CA LYS A 425 -4.31 18.51 29.51
C LYS A 425 -3.60 17.34 28.80
N ASN A 426 -3.07 16.38 29.57
CA ASN A 426 -2.34 15.25 29.00
C ASN A 426 -3.25 14.10 28.54
N LYS A 427 -4.54 14.12 28.93
CA LYS A 427 -5.50 13.13 28.44
C LYS A 427 -5.89 13.44 27.00
N GLY A 428 -5.98 12.42 26.19
CA GLY A 428 -6.52 12.50 24.82
C GLY A 428 -8.02 12.79 24.87
N LEU A 429 -8.42 14.04 25.14
CA LEU A 429 -9.83 14.44 25.23
C LEU A 429 -10.33 14.92 23.87
N ALA A 430 -11.59 14.60 23.56
CA ALA A 430 -12.27 15.07 22.37
C ALA A 430 -13.73 15.38 22.65
N ILE A 431 -14.31 16.22 21.80
CA ILE A 431 -15.76 16.42 21.73
C ILE A 431 -16.29 15.94 20.38
N LEU A 432 -17.52 15.45 20.37
CA LEU A 432 -18.29 15.22 19.16
C LEU A 432 -19.57 16.06 19.26
N ILE A 433 -19.68 17.07 18.40
CA ILE A 433 -20.75 18.07 18.44
C ILE A 433 -21.28 18.38 17.03
N ASP A 434 -22.57 18.55 16.88
CA ASP A 434 -23.17 18.93 15.61
C ASP A 434 -23.01 20.45 15.31
N PRO A 435 -22.95 20.81 14.01
CA PRO A 435 -22.84 22.23 13.63
C PRO A 435 -24.16 23.00 13.70
N GLU A 436 -25.32 22.33 13.81
CA GLU A 436 -26.62 23.00 13.79
C GLU A 436 -26.91 23.72 15.09
N TYR A 437 -26.69 23.06 16.23
CA TYR A 437 -26.90 23.62 17.55
C TYR A 437 -25.60 23.92 18.32
N GLY A 438 -24.46 23.52 17.77
CA GLY A 438 -23.13 23.67 18.38
C GLY A 438 -22.22 24.67 17.66
N GLN A 439 -22.70 25.42 16.67
CA GLN A 439 -21.87 26.30 15.84
C GLN A 439 -21.05 27.31 16.65
N THR A 440 -21.63 27.88 17.69
CA THR A 440 -20.93 28.83 18.58
C THR A 440 -19.72 28.17 19.26
N ILE A 441 -19.86 26.92 19.70
CA ILE A 441 -18.77 26.15 20.31
C ILE A 441 -17.70 25.88 19.28
N LEU A 442 -18.08 25.43 18.06
CA LEU A 442 -17.16 25.14 16.98
C LEU A 442 -16.34 26.38 16.56
N ASN A 443 -16.99 27.53 16.43
CA ASN A 443 -16.31 28.77 16.08
C ASN A 443 -15.28 29.21 17.13
N ASN A 444 -15.55 28.95 18.41
CA ASN A 444 -14.66 29.29 19.52
C ASN A 444 -13.58 28.23 19.81
N SER A 445 -13.60 27.13 19.08
CA SER A 445 -12.70 25.97 19.31
C SER A 445 -11.75 25.72 18.13
N ALA A 446 -11.62 26.64 17.17
CA ALA A 446 -10.80 26.45 15.98
C ALA A 446 -9.30 26.16 16.32
N ASP A 447 -8.80 26.84 17.37
CA ASP A 447 -7.41 26.74 17.85
C ASP A 447 -7.28 25.90 19.14
N ALA A 448 -8.24 25.05 19.42
CA ALA A 448 -8.25 24.26 20.65
C ALA A 448 -7.16 23.15 20.66
N ASP A 449 -6.64 22.87 21.85
CA ASP A 449 -5.64 21.81 22.09
C ASP A 449 -6.27 20.43 22.40
N TYR A 450 -7.57 20.29 22.16
CA TYR A 450 -8.33 19.04 22.18
C TYR A 450 -8.89 18.71 20.78
N VAL A 451 -9.27 17.44 20.57
CA VAL A 451 -9.76 16.97 19.27
C VAL A 451 -11.25 17.25 19.13
N ILE A 452 -11.67 17.71 17.96
CA ILE A 452 -13.07 18.02 17.66
C ILE A 452 -13.60 17.08 16.58
N GLY A 453 -14.77 16.49 16.83
CA GLY A 453 -15.53 15.70 15.89
C GLY A 453 -16.85 16.37 15.51
N VAL A 454 -17.24 16.24 14.25
CA VAL A 454 -18.51 16.76 13.76
C VAL A 454 -19.23 15.72 12.89
N PRO A 455 -20.55 15.53 13.04
CA PRO A 455 -21.35 14.81 12.07
C PRO A 455 -21.43 15.61 10.77
N ILE A 456 -21.36 14.91 9.66
CA ILE A 456 -21.48 15.51 8.32
C ILE A 456 -22.72 15.03 7.56
N GLU A 457 -23.41 14.04 8.11
CA GLU A 457 -24.68 13.56 7.59
C GLU A 457 -25.86 14.40 8.08
N LYS A 458 -26.91 14.47 7.26
CA LYS A 458 -28.21 15.02 7.66
C LYS A 458 -28.89 14.05 8.65
N ALA A 459 -29.28 14.57 9.82
CA ALA A 459 -29.89 13.77 10.86
C ALA A 459 -31.16 13.05 10.36
N GLY A 460 -31.27 11.76 10.65
CA GLY A 460 -32.43 10.93 10.30
C GLY A 460 -32.63 10.69 8.80
N ALA A 461 -31.68 11.07 7.95
CA ALA A 461 -31.85 10.88 6.50
C ALA A 461 -31.65 9.42 6.10
N PHE A 462 -32.63 8.91 5.35
CA PHE A 462 -32.59 7.63 4.69
C PHE A 462 -33.17 7.77 3.27
N PRO A 463 -32.41 7.47 2.21
CA PRO A 463 -30.98 7.14 2.20
C PRO A 463 -30.07 8.22 2.81
N LEU A 464 -28.84 7.83 3.15
CA LEU A 464 -27.83 8.75 3.66
C LEU A 464 -27.76 10.02 2.78
N SER A 465 -27.79 11.19 3.38
CA SER A 465 -27.57 12.47 2.69
C SER A 465 -26.71 13.38 3.54
N TRP A 466 -26.05 14.33 2.89
CA TRP A 466 -25.08 15.22 3.51
C TRP A 466 -25.77 16.50 4.03
N LEU A 467 -25.20 17.09 5.09
CA LEU A 467 -25.74 18.33 5.72
C LEU A 467 -25.77 19.51 4.77
N LYS A 468 -24.77 19.63 3.89
CA LYS A 468 -24.68 20.72 2.92
C LYS A 468 -24.84 20.19 1.50
N TYR A 469 -25.37 21.02 0.61
CA TYR A 469 -25.31 20.76 -0.81
C TYR A 469 -23.87 20.81 -1.29
N GLY A 470 -23.44 19.81 -2.02
CA GLY A 470 -22.07 19.67 -2.51
C GLY A 470 -21.52 18.26 -2.26
N SER A 471 -20.31 18.02 -2.74
CA SER A 471 -19.65 16.74 -2.51
C SER A 471 -19.21 16.59 -1.05
N LEU A 472 -19.15 15.35 -0.58
CA LEU A 472 -18.53 15.01 0.72
C LEU A 472 -17.14 15.65 0.86
N TYR A 473 -16.37 15.62 -0.23
CA TYR A 473 -15.02 16.20 -0.29
C TYR A 473 -14.97 17.70 0.06
N GLN A 474 -15.91 18.49 -0.48
CA GLN A 474 -15.97 19.91 -0.15
C GLN A 474 -16.27 20.15 1.34
N GLN A 475 -17.16 19.38 1.93
CA GLN A 475 -17.45 19.47 3.35
C GLN A 475 -16.25 19.12 4.24
N LEU A 476 -15.44 18.17 3.80
CA LEU A 476 -14.19 17.79 4.50
C LEU A 476 -13.13 18.90 4.39
N LEU A 477 -12.98 19.51 3.22
CA LEU A 477 -12.02 20.62 3.01
C LEU A 477 -12.33 21.88 3.84
N GLU A 478 -13.58 22.10 4.19
CA GLU A 478 -14.00 23.23 5.03
C GLU A 478 -13.67 23.04 6.52
N ARG A 479 -13.19 21.85 6.91
CA ARG A 479 -12.88 21.54 8.31
C ARG A 479 -11.41 21.82 8.63
N PRO A 480 -11.10 22.36 9.82
CA PRO A 480 -9.72 22.48 10.26
C PRO A 480 -8.99 21.14 10.28
N VAL A 481 -7.70 21.16 9.98
CA VAL A 481 -6.84 19.99 10.10
C VAL A 481 -6.83 19.52 11.56
N GLY A 482 -6.96 18.21 11.78
CA GLY A 482 -7.02 17.64 13.14
C GLY A 482 -8.44 17.42 13.68
N TRP A 483 -9.48 17.92 12.99
CA TRP A 483 -10.84 17.51 13.30
C TRP A 483 -11.15 16.15 12.67
N PHE A 484 -12.00 15.36 13.34
CA PHE A 484 -12.56 14.14 12.75
C PHE A 484 -14.02 14.34 12.36
N VAL A 485 -14.49 13.54 11.43
CA VAL A 485 -15.90 13.52 11.03
C VAL A 485 -16.57 12.23 11.45
N LYS A 486 -17.85 12.33 11.78
CA LYS A 486 -18.70 11.18 12.08
C LYS A 486 -19.80 11.10 11.03
N VAL A 487 -20.07 9.88 10.59
CA VAL A 487 -21.21 9.55 9.73
C VAL A 487 -22.05 8.49 10.40
N LEU A 488 -23.33 8.78 10.61
CA LEU A 488 -24.31 7.78 11.04
C LEU A 488 -24.90 7.12 9.80
N TRP A 489 -24.49 5.88 9.58
CA TRP A 489 -24.89 5.09 8.44
C TRP A 489 -25.79 3.94 8.87
N TYR A 490 -27.04 3.96 8.37
CA TYR A 490 -28.00 2.88 8.64
C TYR A 490 -27.80 1.77 7.62
N PHE A 491 -27.35 0.61 8.07
CA PHE A 491 -27.18 -0.58 7.26
C PHE A 491 -27.67 -1.80 8.03
N HIS A 492 -28.69 -2.48 7.49
CA HIS A 492 -29.28 -3.64 8.13
C HIS A 492 -29.31 -4.84 7.18
N THR A 493 -29.09 -6.04 7.70
CA THR A 493 -29.06 -7.28 6.91
C THR A 493 -30.36 -7.58 6.17
N GLN A 494 -31.50 -7.13 6.73
CA GLN A 494 -32.84 -7.30 6.15
C GLN A 494 -33.23 -6.19 5.15
N MET A 495 -32.38 -5.17 4.92
CA MET A 495 -32.63 -4.19 3.85
C MET A 495 -32.66 -4.90 2.52
N ASN A 496 -33.53 -4.43 1.60
CA ASN A 496 -33.52 -4.96 0.24
C ASN A 496 -32.24 -4.62 -0.50
N PRO A 497 -31.88 -5.33 -1.57
CA PRO A 497 -30.63 -5.12 -2.30
C PRO A 497 -30.49 -3.70 -2.88
N GLU A 498 -31.59 -3.10 -3.33
CA GLU A 498 -31.59 -1.76 -3.92
C GLU A 498 -31.30 -0.69 -2.87
N GLU A 499 -31.93 -0.76 -1.70
CA GLU A 499 -31.62 0.13 -0.56
C GLU A 499 -30.15 0.00 -0.12
N LYS A 500 -29.65 -1.24 -0.03
CA LYS A 500 -28.23 -1.48 0.30
C LYS A 500 -27.28 -0.82 -0.72
N GLN A 501 -27.62 -0.90 -2.01
CA GLN A 501 -26.83 -0.31 -3.06
C GLN A 501 -26.86 1.22 -3.01
N VAL A 502 -28.03 1.83 -2.80
CA VAL A 502 -28.19 3.27 -2.64
C VAL A 502 -27.39 3.78 -1.43
N GLN A 503 -27.49 3.13 -0.29
CA GLN A 503 -26.70 3.48 0.90
C GLN A 503 -25.19 3.39 0.66
N ARG A 504 -24.73 2.34 -0.02
CA ARG A 504 -23.30 2.18 -0.36
C ARG A 504 -22.81 3.23 -1.33
N SER A 505 -23.62 3.60 -2.33
CA SER A 505 -23.22 4.62 -3.30
C SER A 505 -23.04 5.99 -2.67
N GLN A 506 -23.88 6.35 -1.68
CA GLN A 506 -23.76 7.61 -0.95
C GLN A 506 -22.47 7.74 -0.12
N LEU A 507 -21.92 6.63 0.38
CA LEU A 507 -20.64 6.63 1.08
C LEU A 507 -19.42 6.66 0.14
N ARG A 508 -19.63 6.27 -1.13
CA ARG A 508 -18.55 6.25 -2.13
C ARG A 508 -18.38 7.59 -2.85
N ASN A 509 -19.44 8.38 -2.93
CA ASN A 509 -19.47 9.72 -3.52
C ASN A 509 -19.09 10.79 -2.49
#